data_70b1a73fd9ae8f73ba591d93cb2bc02a
#
_entry.id   70b1a73fd9ae8f73ba591d93cb2bc02a
#
_cell.length_a   1.000
_cell.length_b   1.000
_cell.length_c   1.000
_cell.angle_alpha   90.00
_cell.angle_beta   90.00
_cell.angle_gamma   90.00
#
_symmetry.space_group_name_H-M   'P 1'
#
loop_
_entity.id
_entity.type
_entity.pdbx_description
1 polymer ?
#
loop_
_entity_poly.entity_id
_entity_poly.type
_entity_poly.pdbx_seq_one_letter_code
_entity_poly.pdbx_strand_id
1 'polypeptide(L)'
;GNVNLSVKALVGIESFAIVCRALGKEALAEEYEKRARTFAEKFKASVGEGVMPLAYGQKDTYSIKYNILFDKLFGYDLIGQDVCERETDYYIQKNLRYGVPLDTRESYTKADWILWAAALTDDKKKAEQIYLPVVRYLAETPTRVAFGDWYYAGRGDIVHFINRSVVGKFPEYKYS
;
A
#
# COMPACT_ATOMS: atom_id res chain seq x y z
N GLY A 1 -1.09 -16.22 -7.78
CA GLY A 1 -0.73 -14.84 -8.14
C GLY A 1 -0.85 -13.91 -6.93
N ASN A 2 0.08 -12.96 -6.79
CA ASN A 2 0.08 -11.99 -5.69
C ASN A 2 -0.99 -10.92 -5.92
N VAL A 3 -1.88 -10.72 -4.93
CA VAL A 3 -3.03 -9.81 -5.05
C VAL A 3 -2.59 -8.34 -5.17
N ASN A 4 -1.57 -7.90 -4.43
CA ASN A 4 -1.08 -6.53 -4.51
C ASN A 4 -0.41 -6.21 -5.88
N LEU A 5 0.18 -7.21 -6.54
CA LEU A 5 0.69 -7.04 -7.91
C LEU A 5 -0.44 -6.94 -8.94
N SER A 6 -1.58 -7.58 -8.71
CA SER A 6 -2.75 -7.40 -9.56
C SER A 6 -3.31 -5.98 -9.48
N VAL A 7 -3.34 -5.37 -8.28
CA VAL A 7 -3.67 -3.94 -8.12
C VAL A 7 -2.70 -3.07 -8.93
N LYS A 8 -1.40 -3.33 -8.84
CA LYS A 8 -0.40 -2.59 -9.64
C LYS A 8 -0.63 -2.73 -11.14
N ALA A 9 -1.02 -3.92 -11.61
CA ALA A 9 -1.33 -4.14 -13.03
C ALA A 9 -2.58 -3.35 -13.46
N LEU A 10 -3.64 -3.33 -12.64
CA LEU A 10 -4.85 -2.54 -12.88
C LEU A 10 -4.53 -1.05 -13.05
N VAL A 11 -3.81 -0.48 -12.08
CA VAL A 11 -3.36 0.92 -12.14
C VAL A 11 -2.53 1.18 -13.39
N GLY A 12 -1.64 0.25 -13.77
CA GLY A 12 -0.81 0.38 -14.97
C GLY A 12 -1.62 0.39 -16.27
N ILE A 13 -2.68 -0.42 -16.37
CA ILE A 13 -3.55 -0.46 -17.55
C ILE A 13 -4.34 0.85 -17.71
N GLU A 14 -4.90 1.38 -16.61
CA GLU A 14 -5.62 2.65 -16.64
C GLU A 14 -4.67 3.83 -16.93
N SER A 15 -3.49 3.85 -16.31
CA SER A 15 -2.46 4.85 -16.60
C SER A 15 -2.05 4.84 -18.07
N PHE A 16 -1.97 3.67 -18.69
CA PHE A 16 -1.67 3.56 -20.13
C PHE A 16 -2.79 4.17 -21.00
N ALA A 17 -4.06 3.98 -20.62
CA ALA A 17 -5.18 4.61 -21.32
C ALA A 17 -5.07 6.14 -21.28
N ILE A 18 -4.72 6.71 -20.13
CA ILE A 18 -4.53 8.16 -19.98
C ILE A 18 -3.36 8.66 -20.84
N VAL A 19 -2.24 7.94 -20.88
CA VAL A 19 -1.10 8.29 -21.75
C VAL A 19 -1.51 8.24 -23.23
N CYS A 20 -2.29 7.23 -23.64
CA CYS A 20 -2.82 7.14 -25.00
C CYS A 20 -3.69 8.35 -25.36
N ARG A 21 -4.58 8.77 -24.46
CA ARG A 21 -5.43 9.95 -24.63
C ARG A 21 -4.61 11.23 -24.78
N ALA A 22 -3.60 11.41 -23.92
CA ALA A 22 -2.69 12.56 -24.00
C ALA A 22 -1.89 12.61 -25.32
N LEU A 23 -1.70 11.47 -25.96
CA LEU A 23 -1.03 11.35 -27.27
C LEU A 23 -2.01 11.39 -28.46
N GLY A 24 -3.29 11.72 -28.26
CA GLY A 24 -4.31 11.77 -29.29
C GLY A 24 -4.73 10.39 -29.84
N LYS A 25 -4.42 9.30 -29.15
CA LYS A 25 -4.78 7.92 -29.54
C LYS A 25 -6.08 7.49 -28.88
N GLU A 26 -7.18 8.17 -29.18
CA GLU A 26 -8.43 8.03 -28.45
C GLU A 26 -9.01 6.61 -28.48
N ALA A 27 -9.08 5.96 -29.64
CA ALA A 27 -9.60 4.59 -29.76
C ALA A 27 -8.81 3.58 -28.89
N LEU A 28 -7.49 3.77 -28.78
CA LEU A 28 -6.65 2.93 -27.93
C LEU A 28 -6.87 3.24 -26.44
N ALA A 29 -7.07 4.52 -26.12
CA ALA A 29 -7.38 4.94 -24.74
C ALA A 29 -8.69 4.30 -24.27
N GLU A 30 -9.77 4.40 -25.05
CA GLU A 30 -11.08 3.78 -24.76
C GLU A 30 -10.98 2.27 -24.59
N GLU A 31 -10.20 1.59 -25.45
CA GLU A 31 -9.99 0.15 -25.36
C GLU A 31 -9.35 -0.23 -24.01
N TYR A 32 -8.29 0.46 -23.60
CA TYR A 32 -7.56 0.12 -22.38
C TYR A 32 -8.30 0.55 -21.11
N GLU A 33 -9.04 1.64 -21.12
CA GLU A 33 -9.95 2.03 -20.04
C GLU A 33 -11.03 0.96 -19.81
N LYS A 34 -11.67 0.47 -20.87
CA LYS A 34 -12.62 -0.64 -20.78
C LYS A 34 -11.97 -1.91 -20.23
N ARG A 35 -10.74 -2.21 -20.64
CA ARG A 35 -9.97 -3.35 -20.10
C ARG A 35 -9.72 -3.19 -18.62
N ALA A 36 -9.30 -2.00 -18.15
CA ALA A 36 -9.06 -1.72 -16.74
C ALA A 36 -10.33 -1.95 -15.91
N ARG A 37 -11.49 -1.41 -16.35
CA ARG A 37 -12.78 -1.61 -15.68
C ARG A 37 -13.16 -3.09 -15.61
N THR A 38 -13.05 -3.81 -16.72
CA THR A 38 -13.36 -5.26 -16.76
C THR A 38 -12.44 -6.06 -15.83
N PHE A 39 -11.15 -5.71 -15.75
CA PHE A 39 -10.22 -6.36 -14.81
C PHE A 39 -10.52 -5.99 -13.36
N ALA A 40 -10.91 -4.74 -13.07
CA ALA A 40 -11.31 -4.32 -11.74
C ALA A 40 -12.52 -5.12 -11.22
N GLU A 41 -13.53 -5.31 -12.05
CA GLU A 41 -14.69 -6.15 -11.71
C GLU A 41 -14.29 -7.59 -11.40
N LYS A 42 -13.50 -8.21 -12.29
CA LYS A 42 -12.99 -9.57 -12.08
C LYS A 42 -12.11 -9.68 -10.84
N PHE A 43 -11.28 -8.67 -10.60
CA PHE A 43 -10.42 -8.60 -9.41
C PHE A 43 -11.27 -8.56 -8.14
N LYS A 44 -12.24 -7.66 -8.05
CA LYS A 44 -13.16 -7.56 -6.90
C LYS A 44 -13.90 -8.88 -6.66
N ALA A 45 -14.43 -9.49 -7.71
CA ALA A 45 -15.08 -10.79 -7.61
C ALA A 45 -14.15 -11.91 -7.12
N SER A 46 -12.87 -11.87 -7.46
CA SER A 46 -11.89 -12.91 -7.10
C SER A 46 -11.33 -12.79 -5.69
N VAL A 47 -11.31 -11.57 -5.12
CA VAL A 47 -10.83 -11.35 -3.73
C VAL A 47 -11.95 -11.35 -2.70
N GLY A 48 -13.22 -11.24 -3.14
CA GLY A 48 -14.40 -11.27 -2.27
C GLY A 48 -14.56 -10.01 -1.41
N GLU A 49 -15.47 -10.09 -0.43
CA GLU A 49 -15.85 -8.97 0.43
C GLU A 49 -14.97 -8.81 1.69
N GLY A 50 -14.10 -9.78 1.96
CA GLY A 50 -13.20 -9.78 3.12
C GLY A 50 -11.93 -8.98 2.89
N VAL A 51 -11.02 -9.06 3.86
CA VAL A 51 -9.63 -8.56 3.72
C VAL A 51 -8.94 -9.35 2.61
N MET A 52 -8.26 -8.64 1.74
CA MET A 52 -7.63 -9.27 0.58
C MET A 52 -6.43 -10.13 0.99
N PRO A 53 -6.37 -11.39 0.52
CA PRO A 53 -5.28 -12.29 0.87
C PRO A 53 -3.93 -11.85 0.27
N LEU A 54 -2.85 -12.47 0.70
CA LEU A 54 -1.52 -12.29 0.10
C LEU A 54 -1.52 -12.74 -1.38
N ALA A 55 -2.13 -13.89 -1.66
CA ALA A 55 -2.24 -14.43 -3.00
C ALA A 55 -3.60 -15.11 -3.20
N TYR A 56 -4.03 -15.20 -4.46
CA TYR A 56 -5.29 -15.86 -4.81
C TYR A 56 -5.32 -17.30 -4.30
N GLY A 57 -6.47 -17.68 -3.74
CA GLY A 57 -6.69 -19.02 -3.19
C GLY A 57 -6.06 -19.28 -1.82
N GLN A 58 -5.30 -18.33 -1.26
CA GLN A 58 -4.76 -18.46 0.10
C GLN A 58 -5.78 -17.95 1.13
N LYS A 59 -6.12 -18.81 2.09
CA LYS A 59 -6.95 -18.44 3.24
C LYS A 59 -6.08 -17.96 4.41
N ASP A 60 -6.66 -17.15 5.30
CA ASP A 60 -6.01 -16.68 6.52
C ASP A 60 -4.68 -15.94 6.32
N THR A 61 -4.49 -15.36 5.14
CA THR A 61 -3.31 -14.55 4.80
C THR A 61 -3.71 -13.12 4.50
N TYR A 62 -2.76 -12.19 4.64
CA TYR A 62 -2.89 -10.81 4.17
C TYR A 62 -1.54 -10.30 3.66
N SER A 63 -1.58 -9.19 2.95
CA SER A 63 -0.43 -8.30 2.73
C SER A 63 -0.91 -6.86 2.69
N ILE A 64 -0.05 -5.90 3.03
CA ILE A 64 -0.42 -4.49 2.81
C ILE A 64 -0.57 -4.21 1.31
N LYS A 65 -1.70 -3.62 0.93
CA LYS A 65 -2.07 -3.34 -0.46
C LYS A 65 -1.66 -1.91 -0.86
N TYR A 66 -0.43 -1.54 -0.57
CA TYR A 66 0.09 -0.18 -0.80
C TYR A 66 -0.04 0.31 -2.25
N ASN A 67 -0.17 -0.59 -3.23
CA ASN A 67 -0.38 -0.20 -4.62
C ASN A 67 -1.77 0.43 -4.87
N ILE A 68 -2.74 0.25 -3.98
CA ILE A 68 -4.06 0.90 -4.08
C ILE A 68 -3.91 2.43 -3.97
N LEU A 69 -2.88 2.93 -3.32
CA LEU A 69 -2.64 4.36 -3.20
C LEU A 69 -2.65 5.06 -4.56
N PHE A 70 -2.11 4.44 -5.59
CA PHE A 70 -2.04 5.04 -6.92
C PHE A 70 -3.41 5.11 -7.60
N ASP A 71 -4.31 4.14 -7.35
CA ASP A 71 -5.70 4.20 -7.78
C ASP A 71 -6.42 5.43 -7.18
N LYS A 72 -6.28 5.61 -5.86
CA LYS A 72 -6.84 6.74 -5.12
C LYS A 72 -6.19 8.08 -5.54
N LEU A 73 -4.86 8.13 -5.60
CA LEU A 73 -4.10 9.36 -5.89
C LEU A 73 -4.41 9.91 -7.29
N PHE A 74 -4.61 9.04 -8.27
CA PHE A 74 -4.91 9.42 -9.64
C PHE A 74 -6.41 9.53 -9.91
N GLY A 75 -7.26 9.19 -8.94
CA GLY A 75 -8.72 9.27 -9.06
C GLY A 75 -9.31 8.28 -10.06
N TYR A 76 -8.72 7.09 -10.24
CA TYR A 76 -9.19 6.09 -11.18
C TYR A 76 -10.46 5.37 -10.69
N ASP A 77 -10.58 5.20 -9.37
CA ASP A 77 -11.72 4.54 -8.71
C ASP A 77 -11.99 3.10 -9.22
N LEU A 78 -10.92 2.37 -9.45
CA LEU A 78 -10.98 0.96 -9.85
C LEU A 78 -11.24 0.03 -8.67
N ILE A 79 -10.70 0.36 -7.50
CA ILE A 79 -10.77 -0.48 -6.29
C ILE A 79 -11.95 -0.08 -5.41
N GLY A 80 -12.13 1.20 -5.15
CA GLY A 80 -13.19 1.76 -4.30
C GLY A 80 -12.73 2.05 -2.86
N GLN A 81 -13.33 3.09 -2.28
CA GLN A 81 -12.96 3.58 -0.94
C GLN A 81 -13.36 2.60 0.18
N ASP A 82 -14.45 1.86 0.01
CA ASP A 82 -14.89 0.83 0.97
C ASP A 82 -13.84 -0.27 1.16
N VAL A 83 -13.15 -0.66 0.10
CA VAL A 83 -12.03 -1.60 0.15
C VAL A 83 -10.85 -0.98 0.91
N CYS A 84 -10.53 0.29 0.63
CA CYS A 84 -9.47 1.01 1.32
C CYS A 84 -9.72 1.06 2.84
N GLU A 85 -10.93 1.39 3.26
CA GLU A 85 -11.30 1.46 4.68
C GLU A 85 -11.21 0.09 5.35
N ARG A 86 -11.70 -0.96 4.72
CA ARG A 86 -11.63 -2.33 5.25
C ARG A 86 -10.18 -2.81 5.41
N GLU A 87 -9.34 -2.54 4.44
CA GLU A 87 -7.92 -2.89 4.52
C GLU A 87 -7.21 -2.11 5.63
N THR A 88 -7.45 -0.80 5.75
CA THR A 88 -6.84 0.03 6.79
C THR A 88 -7.29 -0.36 8.20
N ASP A 89 -8.56 -0.68 8.41
CA ASP A 89 -9.07 -1.19 9.69
C ASP A 89 -8.37 -2.50 10.09
N TYR A 90 -8.12 -3.37 9.13
CA TYR A 90 -7.40 -4.61 9.38
C TYR A 90 -5.92 -4.37 9.69
N TYR A 91 -5.27 -3.43 8.99
CA TYR A 91 -3.86 -3.11 9.26
C TYR A 91 -3.67 -2.56 10.67
N ILE A 92 -4.60 -1.73 11.16
CA ILE A 92 -4.61 -1.23 12.54
C ILE A 92 -4.65 -2.40 13.53
N GLN A 93 -5.50 -3.40 13.30
CA GLN A 93 -5.60 -4.58 14.16
C GLN A 93 -4.33 -5.44 14.16
N LYS A 94 -3.56 -5.42 13.05
CA LYS A 94 -2.32 -6.18 12.89
C LYS A 94 -1.06 -5.43 13.29
N ASN A 95 -1.17 -4.18 13.74
CA ASN A 95 -0.02 -3.42 14.20
C ASN A 95 0.73 -4.13 15.33
N LEU A 96 2.02 -4.17 15.17
CA LEU A 96 2.98 -4.46 16.22
C LEU A 96 3.56 -3.14 16.77
N ARG A 97 4.57 -3.22 17.64
CA ARG A 97 5.16 -2.04 18.27
C ARG A 97 5.58 -0.95 17.28
N TYR A 98 6.12 -1.34 16.13
CA TYR A 98 6.72 -0.44 15.14
C TYR A 98 6.03 -0.48 13.78
N GLY A 99 4.83 -1.00 13.70
CA GLY A 99 3.98 -0.98 12.51
C GLY A 99 3.40 -2.33 12.14
N VAL A 100 2.62 -2.34 11.08
CA VAL A 100 2.02 -3.55 10.55
C VAL A 100 3.05 -4.33 9.73
N PRO A 101 3.19 -5.66 9.93
CA PRO A 101 4.00 -6.50 9.04
C PRO A 101 3.55 -6.39 7.57
N LEU A 102 4.48 -6.55 6.62
CA LEU A 102 4.16 -6.50 5.18
C LEU A 102 3.10 -7.51 4.78
N ASP A 103 3.19 -8.69 5.36
CA ASP A 103 2.28 -9.81 5.11
C ASP A 103 2.44 -10.89 6.18
N THR A 104 1.70 -11.98 6.02
CA THR A 104 1.66 -13.09 6.99
C THR A 104 2.90 -13.98 7.01
N ARG A 105 3.87 -13.80 6.12
CA ARG A 105 5.05 -14.67 6.02
C ARG A 105 6.11 -14.37 7.07
N GLU A 106 6.28 -13.07 7.40
CA GLU A 106 7.31 -12.60 8.33
C GLU A 106 6.87 -11.34 9.07
N SER A 107 7.49 -11.07 10.22
CA SER A 107 7.16 -9.91 11.04
C SER A 107 7.89 -8.62 10.65
N TYR A 108 8.57 -8.59 9.53
CA TYR A 108 9.20 -7.36 9.04
C TYR A 108 8.22 -6.48 8.25
N THR A 109 8.58 -5.20 8.17
CA THR A 109 7.81 -4.20 7.45
C THR A 109 8.72 -3.20 6.72
N LYS A 110 8.10 -2.30 5.96
CA LYS A 110 8.79 -1.19 5.29
C LYS A 110 8.10 0.13 5.59
N ALA A 111 8.87 1.10 6.04
CA ALA A 111 8.38 2.41 6.43
C ALA A 111 7.62 3.12 5.30
N ASP A 112 8.16 3.13 4.08
CA ASP A 112 7.55 3.76 2.90
C ASP A 112 6.19 3.13 2.56
N TRP A 113 6.06 1.81 2.62
CA TRP A 113 4.81 1.12 2.29
C TRP A 113 3.75 1.27 3.40
N ILE A 114 4.16 1.38 4.67
CA ILE A 114 3.23 1.74 5.76
C ILE A 114 2.67 3.15 5.54
N LEU A 115 3.51 4.12 5.16
CA LEU A 115 3.05 5.48 4.88
C LEU A 115 2.07 5.52 3.70
N TRP A 116 2.31 4.72 2.66
CA TRP A 116 1.37 4.58 1.55
C TRP A 116 0.06 3.92 1.99
N ALA A 117 0.13 2.92 2.86
CA ALA A 117 -1.06 2.27 3.40
C ALA A 117 -1.87 3.22 4.31
N ALA A 118 -1.20 4.08 5.09
CA ALA A 118 -1.88 5.10 5.90
C ALA A 118 -2.64 6.12 5.05
N ALA A 119 -2.18 6.41 3.83
CA ALA A 119 -2.84 7.33 2.91
C ALA A 119 -4.07 6.72 2.19
N LEU A 120 -4.40 5.45 2.41
CA LEU A 120 -5.60 4.83 1.85
C LEU A 120 -6.88 5.32 2.52
N THR A 121 -6.83 5.70 3.79
CA THR A 121 -7.99 6.26 4.52
C THR A 121 -7.99 7.78 4.52
N ASP A 122 -9.18 8.37 4.53
CA ASP A 122 -9.39 9.81 4.73
C ASP A 122 -9.59 10.15 6.22
N ASP A 123 -9.75 9.15 7.09
CA ASP A 123 -9.82 9.35 8.53
C ASP A 123 -8.40 9.55 9.10
N LYS A 124 -8.13 10.79 9.51
CA LYS A 124 -6.83 11.18 10.09
C LYS A 124 -6.44 10.33 11.30
N LYS A 125 -7.39 9.94 12.15
CA LYS A 125 -7.11 9.13 13.34
C LYS A 125 -6.71 7.71 12.97
N LYS A 126 -7.34 7.11 11.95
CA LYS A 126 -6.94 5.81 11.41
C LYS A 126 -5.56 5.90 10.75
N ALA A 127 -5.31 6.92 9.94
CA ALA A 127 -4.00 7.15 9.34
C ALA A 127 -2.90 7.27 10.40
N GLU A 128 -3.14 8.03 11.48
CA GLU A 128 -2.24 8.16 12.63
C GLU A 128 -1.93 6.82 13.28
N GLN A 129 -2.93 5.98 13.51
CA GLN A 129 -2.73 4.65 14.07
C GLN A 129 -1.83 3.78 13.20
N ILE A 130 -1.84 3.97 11.88
CA ILE A 130 -1.00 3.21 10.96
C ILE A 130 0.43 3.74 10.91
N TYR A 131 0.65 5.09 10.86
CA TYR A 131 1.99 5.63 10.67
C TYR A 131 2.74 5.96 11.98
N LEU A 132 2.07 6.27 13.10
CA LEU A 132 2.76 6.58 14.37
C LEU A 132 3.71 5.47 14.86
N PRO A 133 3.43 4.17 14.66
CA PRO A 133 4.41 3.13 14.94
C PRO A 133 5.73 3.30 14.17
N VAL A 134 5.70 3.85 12.95
CA VAL A 134 6.93 4.15 12.18
C VAL A 134 7.71 5.29 12.83
N VAL A 135 7.02 6.33 13.32
CA VAL A 135 7.65 7.42 14.08
C VAL A 135 8.31 6.87 15.36
N ARG A 136 7.63 5.94 16.03
CA ARG A 136 8.21 5.24 17.20
C ARG A 136 9.46 4.44 16.82
N TYR A 137 9.42 3.73 15.68
CA TYR A 137 10.61 3.03 15.17
C TYR A 137 11.80 3.98 14.98
N LEU A 138 11.58 5.16 14.38
CA LEU A 138 12.63 6.17 14.21
C LEU A 138 13.27 6.59 15.54
N ALA A 139 12.47 6.73 16.60
CA ALA A 139 12.94 7.16 17.91
C ALA A 139 13.64 6.04 18.72
N GLU A 140 13.16 4.81 18.60
CA GLU A 140 13.49 3.70 19.51
C GLU A 140 14.32 2.58 18.87
N THR A 141 14.57 2.61 17.55
CA THR A 141 15.31 1.51 16.89
C THR A 141 16.66 1.25 17.57
N PRO A 142 17.04 0.00 17.86
CA PRO A 142 18.34 -0.34 18.41
C PRO A 142 19.47 -0.14 17.39
N THR A 143 19.15 -0.06 16.11
CA THR A 143 20.13 0.12 15.03
C THR A 143 20.41 1.60 14.83
N ARG A 144 21.56 2.08 15.32
CA ARG A 144 21.97 3.49 15.33
C ARG A 144 22.79 3.92 14.11
N VAL A 145 22.74 3.17 13.03
CA VAL A 145 23.29 3.56 11.72
C VAL A 145 22.26 4.38 10.95
N ALA A 146 22.61 4.79 9.75
CA ALA A 146 21.65 5.51 8.90
C ALA A 146 20.30 4.79 8.83
N PHE A 147 19.21 5.55 8.84
CA PHE A 147 17.85 5.04 8.85
C PHE A 147 17.63 3.99 7.76
N GLY A 148 17.12 2.82 8.14
CA GLY A 148 16.71 1.75 7.24
C GLY A 148 15.20 1.67 7.12
N ASP A 149 14.70 1.62 5.88
CA ASP A 149 13.26 1.52 5.61
C ASP A 149 12.68 0.13 5.89
N TRP A 150 13.51 -0.92 5.93
CA TRP A 150 13.10 -2.31 6.12
C TRP A 150 13.56 -2.82 7.48
N TYR A 151 12.62 -3.22 8.34
CA TYR A 151 12.88 -3.60 9.73
C TYR A 151 11.83 -4.55 10.28
N TYR A 152 12.14 -5.23 11.39
CA TYR A 152 11.19 -6.06 12.11
C TYR A 152 10.19 -5.22 12.90
N ALA A 153 8.91 -5.31 12.58
CA ALA A 153 7.84 -4.50 13.16
C ALA A 153 7.65 -4.68 14.68
N GLY A 154 8.05 -5.83 15.23
CA GLY A 154 7.98 -6.10 16.67
C GLY A 154 9.20 -5.62 17.45
N ARG A 155 10.42 -5.68 16.86
CA ARG A 155 11.69 -5.43 17.56
C ARG A 155 12.40 -4.14 17.15
N GLY A 156 12.17 -3.68 15.92
CA GLY A 156 12.80 -2.49 15.39
C GLY A 156 14.21 -2.69 14.83
N ASP A 157 14.69 -3.93 14.71
CA ASP A 157 15.98 -4.22 14.08
C ASP A 157 15.88 -4.05 12.57
N ILE A 158 16.89 -3.45 11.94
CA ILE A 158 16.98 -3.35 10.48
C ILE A 158 17.13 -4.73 9.83
N VAL A 159 16.53 -4.89 8.66
CA VAL A 159 16.69 -6.07 7.78
C VAL A 159 17.51 -5.67 6.56
N HIS A 160 18.65 -6.28 6.36
CA HIS A 160 19.57 -6.17 5.22
C HIS A 160 20.11 -4.77 4.87
N PHE A 161 19.34 -3.94 4.11
CA PHE A 161 19.94 -2.71 3.56
C PHE A 161 19.69 -1.48 4.40
N ILE A 162 20.64 -0.56 4.29
CA ILE A 162 20.61 0.79 4.86
C ILE A 162 20.81 1.82 3.73
N ASN A 163 20.54 3.08 4.01
CA ASN A 163 20.78 4.21 3.10
C ASN A 163 20.01 4.14 1.76
N ARG A 164 18.74 3.72 1.80
CA ARG A 164 17.88 3.77 0.63
C ARG A 164 17.21 5.14 0.51
N SER A 165 17.10 5.64 -0.73
CA SER A 165 16.48 6.94 -1.04
C SER A 165 14.98 7.01 -0.70
N VAL A 166 14.32 5.89 -0.47
CA VAL A 166 12.88 5.82 -0.12
C VAL A 166 12.51 6.47 1.22
N VAL A 167 13.49 6.71 2.09
CA VAL A 167 13.28 7.34 3.41
C VAL A 167 12.96 8.83 3.35
N GLY A 168 13.18 9.50 2.22
CA GLY A 168 12.83 10.91 2.03
C GLY A 168 11.33 11.22 1.97
N LYS A 169 10.47 10.23 2.12
CA LYS A 169 8.99 10.38 2.09
C LYS A 169 8.37 10.79 3.42
N PHE A 170 9.15 10.94 4.48
CA PHE A 170 8.61 11.44 5.74
C PHE A 170 8.22 12.89 5.58
N PRO A 171 6.99 13.28 5.96
CA PRO A 171 6.58 14.67 5.92
C PRO A 171 7.54 15.51 6.78
N GLU A 172 8.00 16.63 6.23
CA GLU A 172 8.68 17.63 7.03
C GLU A 172 7.71 18.09 8.13
N TYR A 173 7.96 17.68 9.36
CA TYR A 173 7.29 18.30 10.50
C TYR A 173 7.76 19.75 10.56
N LYS A 174 6.93 20.68 10.08
CA LYS A 174 7.08 22.09 10.42
C LYS A 174 6.80 22.17 11.92
N TYR A 175 7.85 22.26 12.71
CA TYR A 175 7.76 22.70 14.10
C TYR A 175 7.27 24.16 14.06
N SER A 176 5.98 24.38 14.31
CA SER A 176 5.41 25.69 14.59
C SER A 176 5.35 25.88 16.09
#